data_2a48ab68336d3b0a100a89ba85df7f41
#
_entry.id   2a48ab68336d3b0a100a89ba85df7f41
#
_cell.length_a   1.000
_cell.length_b   1.000
_cell.length_c   1.000
_cell.angle_alpha   90.00
_cell.angle_beta   90.00
_cell.angle_gamma   90.00
#
_symmetry.space_group_name_H-M   'P 1'
#
loop_
_entity.id
_entity.type
_entity.pdbx_description
1 polymer ?
#
loop_
_entity_poly.entity_id
_entity_poly.type
_entity_poly.pdbx_seq_one_letter_code
_entity_poly.pdbx_strand_id
1 'polypeptide(L)'
;MTMTPPPAFRIVAVRTPGELAAAVDLFRAYAASLDVDLAYQGFEAEMRSMPGKYAPPEGELLLARHSDGVPAGCVALRPIAPDGCCEMKRLYVAPEGRGMGLGVRLVEAILGKARRIGYREMRLDTLPSMAGAQALYRRLGFEIVEPYYDTPVAGTIFMRRSLEPGVPVGAAAGTAP
;
A
#
# COMPACT_ATOMS: atom_id res chain seq x y z
N MET A 1 5.42 -25.36 -27.47
CA MET A 1 4.69 -24.35 -26.69
C MET A 1 5.19 -24.41 -25.26
N THR A 2 6.09 -23.53 -24.86
CA THR A 2 6.53 -23.39 -23.47
C THR A 2 5.44 -22.71 -22.69
N MET A 3 4.69 -23.47 -21.91
CA MET A 3 3.75 -22.91 -20.94
C MET A 3 4.56 -22.15 -19.89
N THR A 4 4.37 -20.84 -19.81
CA THR A 4 4.89 -20.05 -18.68
C THR A 4 4.27 -20.62 -17.41
N PRO A 5 5.06 -20.99 -16.39
CA PRO A 5 4.51 -21.48 -15.14
C PRO A 5 3.58 -20.40 -14.54
N PRO A 6 2.47 -20.81 -13.89
CA PRO A 6 1.59 -19.86 -13.26
C PRO A 6 2.38 -18.98 -12.26
N PRO A 7 2.01 -17.70 -12.11
CA PRO A 7 2.71 -16.82 -11.18
C PRO A 7 2.65 -17.43 -9.78
N ALA A 8 3.78 -17.41 -9.08
CA ALA A 8 3.90 -17.98 -7.73
C ALA A 8 2.92 -17.37 -6.73
N PHE A 9 2.40 -16.16 -7.00
CA PHE A 9 1.45 -15.45 -6.16
C PHE A 9 0.29 -14.88 -6.97
N ARG A 10 -0.90 -14.90 -6.36
CA ARG A 10 -2.10 -14.18 -6.84
C ARG A 10 -2.42 -13.05 -5.88
N ILE A 11 -2.71 -11.88 -6.41
CA ILE A 11 -3.21 -10.74 -5.65
C ILE A 11 -4.69 -10.59 -5.94
N VAL A 12 -5.51 -10.62 -4.90
CA VAL A 12 -6.97 -10.52 -4.98
C VAL A 12 -7.47 -9.40 -4.08
N ALA A 13 -8.56 -8.77 -4.50
CA ALA A 13 -9.30 -7.85 -3.64
C ALA A 13 -10.07 -8.66 -2.60
N VAL A 14 -9.98 -8.25 -1.33
CA VAL A 14 -10.68 -8.91 -0.23
C VAL A 14 -12.17 -8.66 -0.33
N ARG A 15 -12.96 -9.71 -0.50
CA ARG A 15 -14.43 -9.63 -0.68
C ARG A 15 -15.20 -10.67 0.13
N THR A 16 -14.51 -11.66 0.71
CA THR A 16 -15.13 -12.73 1.47
C THR A 16 -14.70 -12.69 2.93
N PRO A 17 -15.48 -13.26 3.88
CA PRO A 17 -15.09 -13.34 5.28
C PRO A 17 -13.76 -14.07 5.51
N GLY A 18 -13.48 -15.12 4.73
CA GLY A 18 -12.23 -15.87 4.83
C GLY A 18 -11.01 -15.06 4.37
N GLU A 19 -11.16 -14.28 3.30
CA GLU A 19 -10.11 -13.34 2.85
C GLU A 19 -9.88 -12.23 3.86
N LEU A 20 -10.96 -11.71 4.47
CA LEU A 20 -10.86 -10.68 5.50
C LEU A 20 -10.13 -11.19 6.74
N ALA A 21 -10.45 -12.39 7.20
CA ALA A 21 -9.76 -13.02 8.33
C ALA A 21 -8.26 -13.19 8.04
N ALA A 22 -7.91 -13.65 6.85
CA ALA A 22 -6.51 -13.77 6.41
C ALA A 22 -5.78 -12.42 6.40
N ALA A 23 -6.44 -11.37 5.91
CA ALA A 23 -5.88 -10.01 5.92
C ALA A 23 -5.66 -9.48 7.34
N VAL A 24 -6.61 -9.71 8.25
CA VAL A 24 -6.47 -9.33 9.67
C VAL A 24 -5.29 -10.05 10.32
N ASP A 25 -5.13 -11.34 10.05
CA ASP A 25 -3.98 -12.11 10.55
C ASP A 25 -2.65 -11.54 10.06
N LEU A 26 -2.58 -11.15 8.78
CA LEU A 26 -1.39 -10.50 8.22
C LEU A 26 -1.16 -9.11 8.82
N PHE A 27 -2.19 -8.34 9.08
CA PHE A 27 -2.07 -7.04 9.76
C PHE A 27 -1.52 -7.22 11.19
N ARG A 28 -1.98 -8.24 11.90
CA ARG A 28 -1.44 -8.57 13.24
C ARG A 28 0.01 -9.03 13.16
N ALA A 29 0.37 -9.84 12.18
CA ALA A 29 1.74 -10.25 11.94
C ALA A 29 2.64 -9.04 11.60
N TYR A 30 2.14 -8.11 10.79
CA TYR A 30 2.81 -6.84 10.51
C TYR A 30 3.06 -6.05 11.80
N ALA A 31 2.03 -5.83 12.61
CA ALA A 31 2.16 -5.10 13.87
C ALA A 31 3.16 -5.76 14.84
N ALA A 32 3.13 -7.09 14.93
CA ALA A 32 4.06 -7.86 15.76
C ALA A 32 5.52 -7.80 15.27
N SER A 33 5.74 -7.53 13.98
CA SER A 33 7.08 -7.41 13.39
C SER A 33 7.75 -6.05 13.64
N LEU A 34 6.99 -5.06 14.09
CA LEU A 34 7.47 -3.71 14.34
C LEU A 34 8.12 -3.60 15.72
N ASP A 35 9.07 -2.68 15.85
CA ASP A 35 9.71 -2.29 17.11
C ASP A 35 8.94 -1.16 17.84
N VAL A 36 7.76 -0.82 17.35
CA VAL A 36 6.86 0.20 17.93
C VAL A 36 5.47 -0.38 18.13
N ASP A 37 4.77 0.12 19.16
CA ASP A 37 3.36 -0.21 19.41
C ASP A 37 2.48 0.69 18.52
N LEU A 38 1.61 0.09 17.70
CA LEU A 38 0.68 0.82 16.85
C LEU A 38 -0.58 1.33 17.59
N ALA A 39 -0.62 1.26 18.92
CA ALA A 39 -1.74 1.75 19.72
C ALA A 39 -2.06 3.22 19.43
N TYR A 40 -1.02 4.05 19.16
CA TYR A 40 -1.21 5.45 18.79
C TYR A 40 -1.98 5.67 17.47
N GLN A 41 -2.06 4.64 16.62
CA GLN A 41 -2.86 4.64 15.38
C GLN A 41 -4.26 4.04 15.59
N GLY A 42 -4.62 3.63 16.80
CA GLY A 42 -5.89 2.94 17.07
C GLY A 42 -5.98 1.55 16.47
N PHE A 43 -4.86 0.83 16.41
CA PHE A 43 -4.74 -0.46 15.70
C PHE A 43 -5.79 -1.49 16.14
N GLU A 44 -6.01 -1.68 17.44
CA GLU A 44 -6.99 -2.68 17.92
C GLU A 44 -8.43 -2.32 17.55
N ALA A 45 -8.79 -1.02 17.57
CA ALA A 45 -10.10 -0.57 17.10
C ALA A 45 -10.25 -0.79 15.59
N GLU A 46 -9.19 -0.56 14.82
CA GLU A 46 -9.14 -0.85 13.38
C GLU A 46 -9.38 -2.34 13.13
N MET A 47 -8.69 -3.23 13.84
CA MET A 47 -8.85 -4.68 13.65
C MET A 47 -10.28 -5.16 13.97
N ARG A 48 -10.91 -4.59 14.98
CA ARG A 48 -12.30 -4.93 15.32
C ARG A 48 -13.34 -4.42 14.32
N SER A 49 -13.03 -3.37 13.58
CA SER A 49 -13.94 -2.72 12.62
C SER A 49 -13.65 -3.07 11.15
N MET A 50 -12.70 -3.96 10.89
CA MET A 50 -12.33 -4.34 9.53
C MET A 50 -13.54 -4.82 8.70
N PRO A 51 -13.63 -4.46 7.42
CA PRO A 51 -12.67 -3.67 6.63
C PRO A 51 -12.70 -2.16 6.89
N GLY A 52 -13.70 -1.61 7.59
CA GLY A 52 -13.77 -0.20 7.98
C GLY A 52 -13.52 0.77 6.81
N LYS A 53 -12.54 1.65 6.97
CA LYS A 53 -12.14 2.64 5.94
C LYS A 53 -11.48 2.02 4.71
N TYR A 54 -11.10 0.75 4.76
CA TYR A 54 -10.57 0.01 3.61
C TYR A 54 -11.65 -0.63 2.75
N ALA A 55 -12.91 -0.45 3.09
CA ALA A 55 -14.02 -0.99 2.32
C ALA A 55 -14.24 -0.19 1.02
N PRO A 56 -14.61 -0.87 -0.10
CA PRO A 56 -15.08 -0.17 -1.28
C PRO A 56 -16.34 0.67 -0.96
N PRO A 57 -16.62 1.71 -1.73
CA PRO A 57 -15.97 2.12 -2.98
C PRO A 57 -14.73 3.00 -2.82
N GLU A 58 -14.52 3.61 -1.67
CA GLU A 58 -13.44 4.59 -1.45
C GLU A 58 -12.14 3.95 -0.96
N GLY A 59 -12.24 2.83 -0.28
CA GLY A 59 -11.12 2.05 0.20
C GLY A 59 -10.85 0.81 -0.66
N GLU A 60 -9.72 0.15 -0.39
CA GLU A 60 -9.40 -1.15 -0.98
C GLU A 60 -8.47 -1.92 -0.04
N LEU A 61 -8.62 -3.23 -0.08
CA LEU A 61 -7.81 -4.16 0.68
C LEU A 61 -7.40 -5.31 -0.24
N LEU A 62 -6.10 -5.50 -0.43
CA LEU A 62 -5.55 -6.54 -1.29
C LEU A 62 -4.85 -7.60 -0.46
N LEU A 63 -5.05 -8.84 -0.85
CA LEU A 63 -4.45 -10.03 -0.26
C LEU A 63 -3.64 -10.76 -1.34
N ALA A 64 -2.37 -11.05 -1.06
CA ALA A 64 -1.56 -11.92 -1.88
C ALA A 64 -1.57 -13.34 -1.29
N ARG A 65 -1.81 -14.32 -2.14
CA ARG A 65 -1.73 -15.75 -1.80
C ARG A 65 -0.69 -16.44 -2.66
N HIS A 66 0.04 -17.35 -2.07
CA HIS A 66 0.87 -18.30 -2.79
C HIS A 66 -0.02 -19.25 -3.62
N SER A 67 0.56 -19.94 -4.60
CA SER A 67 -0.17 -20.87 -5.47
C SER A 67 -0.89 -22.00 -4.73
N ASP A 68 -0.42 -22.36 -3.53
CA ASP A 68 -1.07 -23.32 -2.64
C ASP A 68 -2.20 -22.71 -1.77
N GLY A 69 -2.47 -21.42 -1.93
CA GLY A 69 -3.49 -20.69 -1.21
C GLY A 69 -3.06 -20.03 0.10
N VAL A 70 -1.82 -20.24 0.55
CA VAL A 70 -1.30 -19.65 1.78
C VAL A 70 -1.19 -18.12 1.65
N PRO A 71 -1.75 -17.33 2.60
CA PRO A 71 -1.60 -15.89 2.61
C PRO A 71 -0.12 -15.49 2.73
N ALA A 72 0.37 -14.62 1.85
CA ALA A 72 1.77 -14.24 1.74
C ALA A 72 2.03 -12.74 1.87
N GLY A 73 1.01 -11.92 1.76
CA GLY A 73 1.16 -10.46 1.90
C GLY A 73 -0.17 -9.71 1.77
N CYS A 74 -0.15 -8.46 2.13
CA CYS A 74 -1.31 -7.58 2.07
C CYS A 74 -0.90 -6.13 1.86
N VAL A 75 -1.86 -5.33 1.43
CA VAL A 75 -1.77 -3.87 1.38
C VAL A 75 -3.19 -3.29 1.36
N ALA A 76 -3.37 -2.12 1.94
CA ALA A 76 -4.64 -1.44 1.98
C ALA A 76 -4.51 0.02 1.55
N LEU A 77 -5.62 0.64 1.15
CA LEU A 77 -5.75 2.07 0.98
C LEU A 77 -7.04 2.58 1.60
N ARG A 78 -7.00 3.80 2.07
CA ARG A 78 -8.15 4.52 2.62
C ARG A 78 -8.17 5.97 2.14
N PRO A 79 -9.35 6.60 2.10
CA PRO A 79 -9.43 8.04 1.84
C PRO A 79 -8.81 8.84 2.98
N ILE A 80 -8.16 9.94 2.65
CA ILE A 80 -7.68 10.95 3.60
C ILE A 80 -7.94 12.35 3.03
N ALA A 81 -7.94 13.36 3.89
CA ALA A 81 -7.98 14.75 3.44
C ALA A 81 -6.63 15.15 2.80
N PRO A 82 -6.64 16.09 1.85
CA PRO A 82 -7.80 16.69 1.18
C PRO A 82 -8.44 15.75 0.16
N ASP A 83 -9.59 16.11 -0.37
CA ASP A 83 -10.29 15.35 -1.40
C ASP A 83 -9.38 15.00 -2.58
N GLY A 84 -9.49 13.76 -3.04
CA GLY A 84 -8.63 13.23 -4.09
C GLY A 84 -7.34 12.60 -3.59
N CYS A 85 -7.11 12.59 -2.28
CA CYS A 85 -5.99 11.91 -1.64
C CYS A 85 -6.41 10.59 -0.99
N CYS A 86 -5.56 9.58 -1.11
CA CYS A 86 -5.67 8.35 -0.35
C CYS A 86 -4.35 8.05 0.38
N GLU A 87 -4.42 7.16 1.34
CA GLU A 87 -3.25 6.71 2.09
C GLU A 87 -3.09 5.19 1.94
N MET A 88 -1.90 4.77 1.54
CA MET A 88 -1.51 3.36 1.57
C MET A 88 -1.14 2.98 2.99
N LYS A 89 -1.70 1.86 3.46
CA LYS A 89 -1.49 1.34 4.82
C LYS A 89 -1.19 -0.15 4.78
N ARG A 90 -0.46 -0.61 5.78
CA ARG A 90 -0.32 -2.03 6.09
C ARG A 90 0.27 -2.86 4.96
N LEU A 91 1.21 -2.31 4.20
CA LEU A 91 2.01 -3.11 3.28
C LEU A 91 2.86 -4.10 4.10
N TYR A 92 2.62 -5.37 3.89
CA TYR A 92 3.35 -6.44 4.56
C TYR A 92 3.55 -7.63 3.64
N VAL A 93 4.75 -8.17 3.64
CA VAL A 93 5.09 -9.44 2.98
C VAL A 93 5.56 -10.40 4.06
N ALA A 94 4.83 -11.51 4.21
CA ALA A 94 5.18 -12.57 5.14
C ALA A 94 6.55 -13.17 4.78
N PRO A 95 7.29 -13.75 5.74
CA PRO A 95 8.63 -14.29 5.47
C PRO A 95 8.70 -15.22 4.26
N GLU A 96 7.68 -16.02 4.03
CA GLU A 96 7.58 -16.99 2.92
C GLU A 96 7.47 -16.32 1.54
N GLY A 97 7.00 -15.07 1.50
CA GLY A 97 6.83 -14.29 0.27
C GLY A 97 7.98 -13.36 -0.06
N ARG A 98 8.99 -13.26 0.81
CA ARG A 98 10.11 -12.32 0.65
C ARG A 98 11.09 -12.76 -0.43
N GLY A 99 11.77 -11.79 -1.05
CA GLY A 99 12.79 -12.04 -2.07
C GLY A 99 12.26 -12.39 -3.46
N MET A 100 10.92 -12.34 -3.67
CA MET A 100 10.26 -12.70 -4.93
C MET A 100 9.53 -11.52 -5.59
N GLY A 101 9.82 -10.29 -5.20
CA GLY A 101 9.23 -9.09 -5.77
C GLY A 101 7.76 -8.86 -5.39
N LEU A 102 7.23 -9.56 -4.39
CA LEU A 102 5.83 -9.46 -4.01
C LEU A 102 5.48 -8.06 -3.48
N GLY A 103 6.38 -7.41 -2.74
CA GLY A 103 6.18 -6.04 -2.25
C GLY A 103 5.95 -5.04 -3.39
N VAL A 104 6.76 -5.10 -4.44
CA VAL A 104 6.60 -4.29 -5.66
C VAL A 104 5.22 -4.54 -6.29
N ARG A 105 4.86 -5.79 -6.47
CA ARG A 105 3.57 -6.17 -7.08
C ARG A 105 2.37 -5.70 -6.27
N LEU A 106 2.45 -5.77 -4.94
CA LEU A 106 1.39 -5.25 -4.05
C LEU A 106 1.24 -3.74 -4.18
N VAL A 107 2.35 -2.99 -4.16
CA VAL A 107 2.30 -1.52 -4.32
C VAL A 107 1.78 -1.14 -5.70
N GLU A 108 2.24 -1.77 -6.76
CA GLU A 108 1.73 -1.52 -8.11
C GLU A 108 0.23 -1.82 -8.23
N ALA A 109 -0.23 -2.91 -7.61
CA ALA A 109 -1.64 -3.30 -7.61
C ALA A 109 -2.50 -2.25 -6.88
N ILE A 110 -2.08 -1.78 -5.70
CA ILE A 110 -2.86 -0.80 -4.94
C ILE A 110 -2.83 0.58 -5.61
N LEU A 111 -1.72 0.97 -6.26
CA LEU A 111 -1.67 2.18 -7.09
C LEU A 111 -2.66 2.11 -8.25
N GLY A 112 -2.76 0.96 -8.91
CA GLY A 112 -3.74 0.73 -9.97
C GLY A 112 -5.18 0.83 -9.47
N LYS A 113 -5.46 0.32 -8.28
CA LYS A 113 -6.78 0.47 -7.63
C LYS A 113 -7.09 1.92 -7.29
N ALA A 114 -6.14 2.64 -6.73
CA ALA A 114 -6.30 4.06 -6.40
C ALA A 114 -6.67 4.90 -7.64
N ARG A 115 -5.99 4.67 -8.76
CA ARG A 115 -6.31 5.34 -10.03
C ARG A 115 -7.71 5.03 -10.53
N ARG A 116 -8.15 3.78 -10.44
CA ARG A 116 -9.50 3.36 -10.87
C ARG A 116 -10.59 3.94 -9.98
N ILE A 117 -10.33 4.12 -8.69
CA ILE A 117 -11.25 4.80 -7.78
C ILE A 117 -11.35 6.31 -8.11
N GLY A 118 -10.28 6.90 -8.66
CA GLY A 118 -10.23 8.30 -9.07
C GLY A 118 -9.36 9.18 -8.19
N TYR A 119 -8.52 8.61 -7.33
CA TYR A 119 -7.57 9.36 -6.53
C TYR A 119 -6.48 9.99 -7.42
N ARG A 120 -6.07 11.20 -7.05
CA ARG A 120 -5.02 11.96 -7.74
C ARG A 120 -3.68 11.86 -7.06
N GLU A 121 -3.66 11.53 -5.77
CA GLU A 121 -2.44 11.43 -4.96
C GLU A 121 -2.57 10.30 -3.96
N MET A 122 -1.49 9.55 -3.78
CA MET A 122 -1.35 8.57 -2.71
C MET A 122 -0.25 9.02 -1.76
N ARG A 123 -0.54 8.97 -0.47
CA ARG A 123 0.40 9.24 0.62
C ARG A 123 0.66 7.99 1.44
N LEU A 124 1.74 8.01 2.16
CA LEU A 124 2.10 6.98 3.14
C LEU A 124 3.02 7.57 4.22
N ASP A 125 3.07 6.89 5.34
CA ASP A 125 4.13 7.06 6.33
C ASP A 125 4.89 5.75 6.50
N THR A 126 6.18 5.85 6.84
CA THR A 126 7.05 4.70 7.08
C THR A 126 7.99 4.99 8.23
N LEU A 127 8.26 3.94 9.02
CA LEU A 127 9.14 4.05 10.19
C LEU A 127 10.60 4.23 9.76
N PRO A 128 11.41 4.92 10.57
CA PRO A 128 12.83 5.15 10.26
C PRO A 128 13.63 3.86 10.13
N SER A 129 13.22 2.79 10.82
CA SER A 129 13.85 1.47 10.76
C SER A 129 13.54 0.67 9.48
N MET A 130 12.57 1.11 8.68
CA MET A 130 12.08 0.38 7.50
C MET A 130 12.82 0.81 6.22
N ALA A 131 14.14 0.67 6.18
CA ALA A 131 14.98 1.10 5.06
C ALA A 131 14.61 0.41 3.73
N GLY A 132 14.28 -0.88 3.78
CA GLY A 132 13.86 -1.64 2.60
C GLY A 132 12.55 -1.12 1.99
N ALA A 133 11.56 -0.82 2.82
CA ALA A 133 10.31 -0.23 2.38
C ALA A 133 10.52 1.18 1.79
N GLN A 134 11.35 2.00 2.43
CA GLN A 134 11.68 3.33 1.93
C GLN A 134 12.34 3.28 0.55
N ALA A 135 13.28 2.35 0.35
CA ALA A 135 13.94 2.15 -0.95
C ALA A 135 12.92 1.70 -2.02
N LEU A 136 12.00 0.80 -1.67
CA LEU A 136 10.93 0.35 -2.53
C LEU A 136 10.04 1.52 -2.98
N TYR A 137 9.60 2.34 -2.04
CA TYR A 137 8.73 3.49 -2.34
C TYR A 137 9.41 4.51 -3.26
N ARG A 138 10.70 4.83 -3.00
CA ARG A 138 11.47 5.72 -3.88
C ARG A 138 11.57 5.17 -5.30
N ARG A 139 11.85 3.90 -5.46
CA ARG A 139 11.89 3.23 -6.78
C ARG A 139 10.55 3.31 -7.51
N LEU A 140 9.44 3.29 -6.78
CA LEU A 140 8.10 3.37 -7.34
C LEU A 140 7.58 4.82 -7.47
N GLY A 141 8.46 5.82 -7.34
CA GLY A 141 8.14 7.20 -7.62
C GLY A 141 7.53 7.99 -6.46
N PHE A 142 7.59 7.47 -5.24
CA PHE A 142 7.24 8.24 -4.05
C PHE A 142 8.38 9.19 -3.68
N GLU A 143 8.01 10.40 -3.28
CA GLU A 143 8.94 11.45 -2.80
C GLU A 143 8.62 11.81 -1.36
N ILE A 144 9.63 12.24 -0.61
CA ILE A 144 9.47 12.67 0.78
C ILE A 144 8.73 14.00 0.81
N VAL A 145 7.79 14.12 1.75
CA VAL A 145 6.99 15.33 1.99
C VAL A 145 6.95 15.66 3.47
N GLU A 146 6.47 16.85 3.79
CA GLU A 146 6.20 17.24 5.17
C GLU A 146 5.14 16.33 5.81
N PRO A 147 5.21 16.13 7.15
CA PRO A 147 4.19 15.38 7.87
C PRO A 147 2.79 15.93 7.62
N TYR A 148 1.83 15.04 7.37
CA TYR A 148 0.41 15.41 7.21
C TYR A 148 -0.44 15.00 8.43
N TYR A 149 0.19 14.45 9.46
CA TYR A 149 -0.38 14.24 10.79
C TYR A 149 0.72 14.20 11.85
N ASP A 150 0.36 14.39 13.12
CA ASP A 150 1.28 14.30 14.24
C ASP A 150 1.47 12.85 14.67
N THR A 151 2.73 12.43 14.81
CA THR A 151 3.09 11.08 15.26
C THR A 151 4.03 11.14 16.45
N PRO A 152 3.87 10.25 17.46
CA PRO A 152 4.80 10.16 18.59
C PRO A 152 6.13 9.49 18.20
N VAL A 153 6.23 8.88 17.03
CA VAL A 153 7.44 8.18 16.57
C VAL A 153 8.38 9.15 15.89
N ALA A 154 9.45 9.52 16.57
CA ALA A 154 10.49 10.40 16.00
C ALA A 154 11.12 9.75 14.74
N GLY A 155 11.39 10.59 13.73
CA GLY A 155 12.01 10.15 12.48
C GLY A 155 11.08 9.46 11.50
N THR A 156 9.78 9.40 11.76
CA THR A 156 8.80 8.91 10.79
C THR A 156 8.91 9.71 9.48
N ILE A 157 8.97 8.98 8.37
CA ILE A 157 9.10 9.56 7.03
C ILE A 157 7.74 9.54 6.35
N PHE A 158 7.32 10.69 5.83
CA PHE A 158 6.09 10.85 5.06
C PHE A 158 6.44 10.98 3.59
N MET A 159 5.69 10.28 2.76
CA MET A 159 5.93 10.25 1.31
C MET A 159 4.61 10.40 0.55
N ARG A 160 4.72 10.88 -0.69
CA ARG A 160 3.58 10.95 -1.63
C ARG A 160 3.98 10.53 -3.02
N ARG A 161 3.00 10.15 -3.80
CA ARG A 161 3.10 9.96 -5.24
C ARG A 161 1.88 10.55 -5.93
N SER A 162 2.11 11.32 -7.01
CA SER A 162 1.04 11.70 -7.93
C SER A 162 0.54 10.49 -8.70
N LEU A 163 -0.78 10.38 -8.83
CA LEU A 163 -1.45 9.33 -9.59
C LEU A 163 -1.96 9.86 -10.94
N GLU A 164 -1.85 11.15 -11.17
CA GLU A 164 -2.21 11.77 -12.45
C GLU A 164 -1.27 11.27 -13.55
N PRO A 165 -1.75 11.12 -14.79
CA PRO A 165 -0.88 10.84 -15.94
C PRO A 165 0.17 11.94 -16.02
N GLY A 166 1.46 11.57 -15.99
CA GLY A 166 2.54 12.53 -16.13
C GLY A 166 2.33 13.34 -17.41
N VAL A 167 2.38 14.67 -17.30
CA VAL A 167 2.49 15.53 -18.47
C VAL A 167 3.80 15.14 -19.17
N PRO A 168 3.80 14.77 -20.48
CA PRO A 168 5.04 14.49 -21.18
C PRO A 168 5.95 15.69 -21.04
N VAL A 169 7.16 15.48 -20.53
CA VAL A 169 8.22 16.50 -20.57
C VAL A 169 8.56 16.69 -22.04
N GLY A 170 7.98 17.70 -22.69
CA GLY A 170 8.23 17.94 -24.10
C GLY A 170 7.17 18.72 -24.89
N ALA A 171 6.37 19.56 -24.23
CA ALA A 171 5.68 20.64 -24.95
C ALA A 171 6.37 21.96 -24.60
N ALA A 172 7.54 22.17 -25.17
CA ALA A 172 8.10 23.52 -25.27
C ALA A 172 7.10 24.38 -26.08
N ALA A 173 6.60 25.42 -25.43
CA ALA A 173 5.79 26.42 -26.08
C ALA A 173 6.57 26.98 -27.27
N GLY A 174 6.16 26.62 -28.48
CA GLY A 174 6.54 27.31 -29.69
C GLY A 174 5.99 28.71 -29.63
N THR A 175 6.84 29.68 -29.39
CA THR A 175 6.57 31.08 -29.67
C THR A 175 6.29 31.19 -31.15
N ALA A 176 5.07 31.49 -31.50
CA ALA A 176 4.73 31.99 -32.81
C ALA A 176 4.99 33.50 -32.86
N PRO A 177 5.40 34.07 -34.02
CA PRO A 177 5.76 35.48 -34.20
C PRO A 177 4.59 36.43 -34.09
#